data_c214399605e4a454f1d8ef4cceacb384
#
_entry.id   c214399605e4a454f1d8ef4cceacb384
#
_cell.length_a   1.000
_cell.length_b   1.000
_cell.length_c   1.000
_cell.angle_alpha   90.00
_cell.angle_beta   90.00
_cell.angle_gamma   90.00
#
_symmetry.space_group_name_H-M   'P 1'
#
loop_
_entity.id
_entity.type
_entity.pdbx_description
1 polymer ?
#
loop_
_entity_poly.entity_id
_entity_poly.type
_entity_poly.pdbx_seq_one_letter_code
_entity_poly.pdbx_strand_id
1 'polypeptide(L)'
;MTSRLRRSAFVLPPSGRLSAAVALLLSPLLAVAQQAGQDAPVPAKVTINEYVVRGNTVLDMRQIEAAVTPFLGPEKTMEDVERARDALSELYQKAGYQSVFVELPEQQVSGGVVLLKVNQTPIGQLRVVGATGKSPERIRNQVPALAEGQVPDFNAAQTELSALNRSGRRQVMPVVKEGTVAGTMDVDLQVEERSPWRASAALNNDHSADTEDLRLSASIGHDNLWGIGHSATLSVYTAPQDTDQARVISASYVAPFEGTPWGLEFNGYTSDSQVLNVGGQGAAGGGTSVLGDGHSLGLKLTYLLEGSAAWWRQLSVGVDFKDTKEDTRLGDESMVTPLKYAPITLGITGVRQGDTDVTSFNAQLVVGTRRLFGYGSDTADFDQKRYRADPSFVVLKGEAANTHTFASDWQWYARASLQMTDAPLVSAEQYAAGGMYTVRGYLSAEAIGDYGALANLEWRTPALRAGTWLDARLYAFADAAYLRLRKPLPEQEDKYNLASFGIGASLRFGDHLQLRLDYGYPYSDGPTTSKDDPRFNFNLSTSY
;
A
#
# COMPACT_ATOMS: atom_id res chain seq x y z
N MET A 1 0.96 36.64 -38.75
CA MET A 1 -0.29 36.23 -39.40
C MET A 1 -1.25 35.78 -38.33
N THR A 2 -2.27 36.55 -38.15
CA THR A 2 -3.31 36.55 -37.13
C THR A 2 -4.34 35.47 -37.39
N SER A 3 -4.76 34.72 -36.34
CA SER A 3 -6.13 34.26 -36.27
C SER A 3 -6.57 34.09 -34.80
N ARG A 4 -7.74 34.67 -34.55
CA ARG A 4 -8.37 35.08 -33.30
C ARG A 4 -9.00 33.89 -32.55
N LEU A 5 -8.83 33.93 -31.25
CA LEU A 5 -9.64 33.29 -30.23
C LEU A 5 -11.11 33.71 -30.26
N ARG A 6 -12.04 32.79 -30.08
CA ARG A 6 -13.41 33.07 -29.61
C ARG A 6 -13.59 32.49 -28.20
N ARG A 7 -13.77 33.40 -27.28
CA ARG A 7 -14.31 33.14 -25.93
C ARG A 7 -15.82 32.93 -26.04
N SER A 8 -16.34 31.88 -25.43
CA SER A 8 -17.76 31.74 -25.11
C SER A 8 -17.91 31.84 -23.60
N ALA A 9 -18.52 32.95 -23.18
CA ALA A 9 -18.95 33.16 -21.81
C ALA A 9 -20.30 32.46 -21.60
N PHE A 10 -20.41 31.65 -20.56
CA PHE A 10 -21.68 31.13 -20.05
C PHE A 10 -22.15 32.04 -18.93
N VAL A 11 -23.33 32.68 -19.17
CA VAL A 11 -24.03 33.55 -18.23
C VAL A 11 -25.06 32.70 -17.48
N LEU A 12 -25.02 32.74 -16.15
CA LEU A 12 -26.06 32.25 -15.25
C LEU A 12 -27.20 33.31 -15.14
N PRO A 13 -28.48 32.93 -15.10
CA PRO A 13 -29.56 33.84 -14.68
C PRO A 13 -29.85 33.68 -13.17
N PRO A 14 -30.31 34.78 -12.54
CA PRO A 14 -30.53 34.86 -11.11
C PRO A 14 -31.91 34.37 -10.67
N SER A 15 -31.98 33.94 -9.43
CA SER A 15 -33.16 33.64 -8.64
C SER A 15 -34.06 34.88 -8.42
N GLY A 16 -35.37 34.72 -8.60
CA GLY A 16 -36.37 35.70 -8.21
C GLY A 16 -37.67 35.03 -7.80
N ARG A 17 -37.98 35.13 -6.51
CA ARG A 17 -39.33 34.87 -5.96
C ARG A 17 -40.31 35.91 -6.44
N LEU A 18 -41.57 35.54 -6.65
CA LEU A 18 -42.73 36.33 -6.17
C LEU A 18 -44.05 35.56 -6.30
N SER A 19 -44.88 35.80 -5.31
CA SER A 19 -46.13 35.19 -4.94
C SER A 19 -47.36 35.81 -5.64
N ALA A 20 -48.48 35.13 -5.46
CA ALA A 20 -49.86 35.62 -5.28
C ALA A 20 -50.78 35.69 -6.53
N ALA A 21 -51.74 34.85 -6.56
CA ALA A 21 -53.17 35.02 -6.26
C ALA A 21 -54.06 35.64 -7.33
N VAL A 22 -55.25 35.06 -7.40
CA VAL A 22 -56.64 35.54 -7.74
C VAL A 22 -57.25 34.66 -8.80
N ALA A 23 -58.15 33.75 -8.47
CA ALA A 23 -59.55 33.73 -8.10
C ALA A 23 -60.55 33.78 -9.28
N LEU A 24 -61.41 32.72 -9.32
CA LEU A 24 -62.82 32.72 -9.66
C LEU A 24 -63.32 33.06 -11.07
N LEU A 25 -63.97 32.10 -11.72
CA LEU A 25 -65.40 32.15 -12.09
C LEU A 25 -65.90 30.79 -12.65
N LEU A 26 -66.77 30.16 -11.94
CA LEU A 26 -68.06 29.49 -12.19
C LEU A 26 -68.49 29.26 -13.66
N SER A 27 -68.77 28.02 -14.09
CA SER A 27 -70.09 27.40 -13.91
C SER A 27 -70.17 25.99 -14.58
N PRO A 28 -71.08 25.10 -14.25
CA PRO A 28 -71.05 23.67 -14.47
C PRO A 28 -71.76 23.23 -15.76
N LEU A 29 -71.16 22.23 -16.42
CA LEU A 29 -71.90 21.39 -17.35
C LEU A 29 -71.73 19.94 -16.91
N LEU A 30 -72.80 19.39 -16.36
CA LEU A 30 -72.99 17.95 -16.14
C LEU A 30 -72.88 17.23 -17.47
N ALA A 31 -71.80 16.51 -17.68
CA ALA A 31 -71.74 15.40 -18.62
C ALA A 31 -71.53 14.12 -17.79
N VAL A 32 -72.56 13.34 -17.65
CA VAL A 32 -72.51 11.95 -17.16
C VAL A 32 -71.74 11.16 -18.20
N ALA A 33 -70.42 10.98 -17.98
CA ALA A 33 -69.65 9.93 -18.65
C ALA A 33 -69.68 8.70 -17.76
N GLN A 34 -70.41 7.69 -18.20
CA GLN A 34 -70.28 6.34 -17.70
C GLN A 34 -68.81 5.92 -17.77
N GLN A 35 -68.15 5.83 -16.61
CA GLN A 35 -66.94 5.09 -16.46
C GLN A 35 -67.29 3.62 -16.64
N ALA A 36 -67.11 3.11 -17.84
CA ALA A 36 -66.89 1.71 -18.03
C ALA A 36 -65.61 1.40 -17.25
N GLY A 37 -65.75 0.69 -16.12
CA GLY A 37 -64.59 0.12 -15.40
C GLY A 37 -63.88 -0.79 -16.39
N GLN A 38 -62.74 -0.34 -16.88
CA GLN A 38 -61.74 -1.25 -17.41
C GLN A 38 -61.20 -2.00 -16.18
N ASP A 39 -61.76 -3.17 -15.92
CA ASP A 39 -61.11 -4.16 -15.10
C ASP A 39 -59.71 -4.35 -15.69
N ALA A 40 -58.68 -3.90 -14.98
CA ALA A 40 -57.32 -4.26 -15.30
C ALA A 40 -57.28 -5.79 -15.42
N PRO A 41 -56.73 -6.36 -16.50
CA PRO A 41 -56.71 -7.79 -16.69
C PRO A 41 -56.05 -8.42 -15.46
N VAL A 42 -56.83 -9.23 -14.73
CA VAL A 42 -56.30 -9.99 -13.59
C VAL A 42 -55.17 -10.83 -14.14
N PRO A 43 -53.94 -10.68 -13.61
CA PRO A 43 -52.79 -11.40 -14.14
C PRO A 43 -53.08 -12.91 -14.14
N ALA A 44 -52.93 -13.53 -15.28
CA ALA A 44 -53.20 -14.96 -15.44
C ALA A 44 -52.29 -15.75 -14.48
N LYS A 45 -52.87 -16.46 -13.54
CA LYS A 45 -52.16 -17.30 -12.60
C LYS A 45 -51.94 -18.68 -13.20
N VAL A 46 -50.72 -19.18 -13.12
CA VAL A 46 -50.33 -20.51 -13.60
C VAL A 46 -49.61 -21.27 -12.49
N THR A 47 -49.67 -22.60 -12.54
CA THR A 47 -48.81 -23.41 -11.68
C THR A 47 -47.49 -23.65 -12.40
N ILE A 48 -46.35 -23.31 -11.77
CA ILE A 48 -45.04 -23.57 -12.30
C ILE A 48 -44.44 -24.76 -11.56
N ASN A 49 -44.25 -25.86 -12.30
CA ASN A 49 -43.70 -27.11 -11.78
C ASN A 49 -42.19 -27.21 -11.98
N GLU A 50 -41.66 -26.58 -13.05
CA GLU A 50 -40.28 -26.73 -13.44
C GLU A 50 -39.79 -25.49 -14.23
N TYR A 51 -38.53 -25.06 -13.96
CA TYR A 51 -37.77 -24.17 -14.82
C TYR A 51 -36.75 -25.00 -15.59
N VAL A 52 -36.80 -24.98 -16.91
CA VAL A 52 -35.80 -25.58 -17.79
C VAL A 52 -34.82 -24.51 -18.21
N VAL A 53 -33.56 -24.59 -17.75
CA VAL A 53 -32.50 -23.65 -18.11
C VAL A 53 -31.64 -24.26 -19.21
N ARG A 54 -31.57 -23.59 -20.37
CA ARG A 54 -30.75 -24.03 -21.51
C ARG A 54 -29.65 -23.04 -21.83
N GLY A 55 -28.49 -23.56 -22.25
CA GLY A 55 -27.34 -22.76 -22.68
C GLY A 55 -26.30 -22.46 -21.57
N ASN A 56 -26.48 -23.00 -20.35
CA ASN A 56 -25.50 -22.90 -19.28
C ASN A 56 -24.30 -23.84 -19.52
N THR A 57 -23.08 -23.29 -19.39
CA THR A 57 -21.82 -24.06 -19.42
C THR A 57 -20.87 -23.74 -18.26
N VAL A 58 -21.16 -22.70 -17.46
CA VAL A 58 -20.21 -22.13 -16.48
C VAL A 58 -20.62 -22.26 -15.02
N LEU A 59 -21.93 -22.41 -14.73
CA LEU A 59 -22.41 -22.60 -13.36
C LEU A 59 -22.82 -24.05 -13.08
N ASP A 60 -22.65 -24.48 -11.83
CA ASP A 60 -23.14 -25.76 -11.35
C ASP A 60 -24.70 -25.77 -11.37
N MET A 61 -25.30 -26.88 -11.82
CA MET A 61 -26.71 -27.03 -11.90
C MET A 61 -27.41 -26.83 -10.54
N ARG A 62 -26.79 -27.23 -9.44
CA ARG A 62 -27.33 -27.02 -8.08
C ARG A 62 -27.49 -25.55 -7.71
N GLN A 63 -26.56 -24.70 -8.18
CA GLN A 63 -26.64 -23.24 -7.95
C GLN A 63 -27.80 -22.64 -8.72
N ILE A 64 -28.00 -23.10 -9.96
CA ILE A 64 -29.11 -22.69 -10.81
C ILE A 64 -30.44 -23.12 -10.19
N GLU A 65 -30.58 -24.40 -9.80
CA GLU A 65 -31.77 -24.94 -9.14
C GLU A 65 -32.11 -24.15 -7.87
N ALA A 66 -31.09 -23.86 -7.02
CA ALA A 66 -31.28 -23.08 -5.80
C ALA A 66 -31.82 -21.67 -6.08
N ALA A 67 -31.38 -21.04 -7.19
CA ALA A 67 -31.83 -19.70 -7.57
C ALA A 67 -33.29 -19.64 -8.04
N VAL A 68 -33.76 -20.65 -8.78
CA VAL A 68 -35.09 -20.64 -9.37
C VAL A 68 -36.16 -21.35 -8.51
N THR A 69 -35.77 -22.25 -7.60
CA THR A 69 -36.67 -23.01 -6.71
C THR A 69 -37.68 -22.15 -5.93
N PRO A 70 -37.33 -20.94 -5.39
CA PRO A 70 -38.29 -20.10 -4.66
C PRO A 70 -39.47 -19.62 -5.50
N PHE A 71 -39.37 -19.69 -6.83
CA PHE A 71 -40.38 -19.22 -7.77
C PHE A 71 -41.25 -20.36 -8.34
N LEU A 72 -41.05 -21.60 -7.88
CA LEU A 72 -41.93 -22.74 -8.19
C LEU A 72 -43.22 -22.68 -7.36
N GLY A 73 -44.25 -23.36 -7.83
CA GLY A 73 -45.50 -23.57 -7.09
C GLY A 73 -46.78 -23.10 -7.79
N PRO A 74 -47.92 -23.18 -7.10
CA PRO A 74 -49.21 -22.76 -7.63
C PRO A 74 -49.36 -21.22 -7.61
N GLU A 75 -50.35 -20.73 -8.37
CA GLU A 75 -50.79 -19.33 -8.40
C GLU A 75 -49.66 -18.30 -8.74
N LYS A 76 -48.68 -18.70 -9.54
CA LYS A 76 -47.59 -17.83 -10.00
C LYS A 76 -48.06 -16.92 -11.12
N THR A 77 -47.53 -15.72 -11.15
CA THR A 77 -47.78 -14.69 -12.16
C THR A 77 -46.57 -14.54 -13.11
N MET A 78 -46.75 -13.79 -14.18
CA MET A 78 -45.62 -13.43 -15.07
C MET A 78 -44.50 -12.69 -14.34
N GLU A 79 -44.86 -11.86 -13.35
CA GLU A 79 -43.87 -11.17 -12.49
C GLU A 79 -43.01 -12.17 -11.68
N ASP A 80 -43.58 -13.31 -11.24
CA ASP A 80 -42.81 -14.36 -10.57
C ASP A 80 -41.78 -15.00 -11.52
N VAL A 81 -42.16 -15.19 -12.80
CA VAL A 81 -41.26 -15.71 -13.83
C VAL A 81 -40.14 -14.73 -14.14
N GLU A 82 -40.47 -13.45 -14.23
CA GLU A 82 -39.45 -12.39 -14.41
C GLU A 82 -38.49 -12.32 -13.22
N ARG A 83 -38.98 -12.43 -11.98
CA ARG A 83 -38.15 -12.51 -10.79
C ARG A 83 -37.23 -13.74 -10.77
N ALA A 84 -37.70 -14.88 -11.28
CA ALA A 84 -36.84 -16.06 -11.44
C ALA A 84 -35.73 -15.84 -12.45
N ARG A 85 -36.05 -15.22 -13.60
CA ARG A 85 -35.04 -14.79 -14.60
C ARG A 85 -34.02 -13.84 -13.99
N ASP A 86 -34.49 -12.82 -13.23
CA ASP A 86 -33.61 -11.81 -12.62
C ASP A 86 -32.73 -12.40 -11.53
N ALA A 87 -33.26 -13.30 -10.70
CA ALA A 87 -32.50 -14.03 -9.70
C ALA A 87 -31.38 -14.89 -10.32
N LEU A 88 -31.71 -15.56 -11.46
CA LEU A 88 -30.71 -16.33 -12.20
C LEU A 88 -29.65 -15.40 -12.85
N SER A 89 -30.07 -14.25 -13.41
CA SER A 89 -29.15 -13.24 -13.97
C SER A 89 -28.20 -12.69 -12.90
N GLU A 90 -28.74 -12.39 -11.72
CA GLU A 90 -27.95 -11.91 -10.57
C GLU A 90 -26.94 -12.96 -10.09
N LEU A 91 -27.30 -14.24 -10.12
CA LEU A 91 -26.40 -15.34 -9.79
C LEU A 91 -25.17 -15.35 -10.71
N TYR A 92 -25.37 -15.22 -12.05
CA TYR A 92 -24.27 -15.14 -13.01
C TYR A 92 -23.39 -13.92 -12.76
N GLN A 93 -24.00 -12.75 -12.53
CA GLN A 93 -23.25 -11.51 -12.26
C GLN A 93 -22.41 -11.60 -10.99
N LYS A 94 -22.99 -12.14 -9.89
CA LYS A 94 -22.25 -12.37 -8.63
C LYS A 94 -21.10 -13.36 -8.79
N ALA A 95 -21.29 -14.37 -9.63
CA ALA A 95 -20.25 -15.35 -9.94
C ALA A 95 -19.14 -14.81 -10.88
N GLY A 96 -19.25 -13.55 -11.36
CA GLY A 96 -18.25 -12.92 -12.24
C GLY A 96 -18.58 -12.98 -13.74
N TYR A 97 -19.63 -13.66 -14.15
CA TYR A 97 -20.01 -13.85 -15.56
C TYR A 97 -20.89 -12.71 -16.08
N GLN A 98 -20.37 -11.49 -16.12
CA GLN A 98 -21.12 -10.28 -16.52
C GLN A 98 -21.52 -10.26 -18.01
N SER A 99 -20.93 -11.12 -18.85
CA SER A 99 -21.24 -11.30 -20.26
C SER A 99 -22.35 -12.32 -20.53
N VAL A 100 -22.99 -12.83 -19.47
CA VAL A 100 -24.07 -13.79 -19.55
C VAL A 100 -25.40 -13.09 -19.30
N PHE A 101 -26.36 -13.31 -20.21
CA PHE A 101 -27.71 -12.77 -20.15
C PHE A 101 -28.73 -13.89 -20.11
N VAL A 102 -29.70 -13.79 -19.22
CA VAL A 102 -30.83 -14.74 -19.16
C VAL A 102 -32.02 -14.11 -19.86
N GLU A 103 -32.49 -14.80 -20.89
CA GLU A 103 -33.64 -14.41 -21.71
C GLU A 103 -34.84 -15.28 -21.37
N LEU A 104 -35.99 -14.66 -21.31
CA LEU A 104 -37.28 -15.35 -21.25
C LEU A 104 -37.90 -15.32 -22.66
N PRO A 105 -37.78 -16.39 -23.46
CA PRO A 105 -38.31 -16.41 -24.81
C PRO A 105 -39.86 -16.42 -24.78
N GLU A 106 -40.46 -15.90 -25.84
CA GLU A 106 -41.90 -16.04 -26.02
C GLU A 106 -42.28 -17.52 -26.04
N GLN A 107 -43.15 -17.90 -25.10
CA GLN A 107 -43.54 -19.29 -24.90
C GLN A 107 -44.95 -19.42 -24.31
N GLN A 108 -45.59 -20.54 -24.59
CA GLN A 108 -46.82 -20.95 -23.89
C GLN A 108 -46.43 -21.88 -22.74
N VAL A 109 -46.82 -21.52 -21.52
CA VAL A 109 -46.57 -22.37 -20.34
C VAL A 109 -47.52 -23.59 -20.41
N SER A 110 -47.00 -24.66 -20.99
CA SER A 110 -47.73 -25.92 -21.10
C SER A 110 -47.21 -26.90 -20.06
N GLY A 111 -48.12 -27.49 -19.25
CA GLY A 111 -47.73 -28.44 -18.22
C GLY A 111 -46.98 -27.84 -17.03
N GLY A 112 -46.94 -26.51 -16.89
CA GLY A 112 -46.24 -25.84 -15.79
C GLY A 112 -44.71 -25.75 -15.98
N VAL A 113 -44.20 -25.92 -17.20
CA VAL A 113 -42.79 -25.84 -17.51
C VAL A 113 -42.47 -24.48 -18.12
N VAL A 114 -41.48 -23.78 -17.58
CA VAL A 114 -40.98 -22.48 -18.07
C VAL A 114 -39.55 -22.62 -18.55
N LEU A 115 -39.26 -22.20 -19.77
CA LEU A 115 -37.93 -22.20 -20.37
C LEU A 115 -37.23 -20.85 -20.09
N LEU A 116 -36.04 -20.90 -19.54
CA LEU A 116 -35.11 -19.81 -19.44
C LEU A 116 -33.92 -20.10 -20.35
N LYS A 117 -33.58 -19.16 -21.21
CA LYS A 117 -32.44 -19.29 -22.13
C LYS A 117 -31.28 -18.46 -21.66
N VAL A 118 -30.14 -19.10 -21.46
CA VAL A 118 -28.87 -18.45 -21.08
C VAL A 118 -28.06 -18.18 -22.33
N ASN A 119 -27.85 -16.92 -22.67
CA ASN A 119 -27.03 -16.48 -23.75
C ASN A 119 -25.65 -16.10 -23.17
N GLN A 120 -24.63 -16.84 -23.58
CA GLN A 120 -23.25 -16.66 -23.15
C GLN A 120 -22.44 -16.06 -24.29
N THR A 121 -21.63 -15.05 -23.99
CA THR A 121 -20.76 -14.40 -24.96
C THR A 121 -19.31 -14.78 -24.66
N PRO A 122 -18.73 -15.77 -25.35
CA PRO A 122 -17.34 -16.16 -25.15
C PRO A 122 -16.38 -15.14 -25.77
N ILE A 123 -15.12 -15.21 -25.37
CA ILE A 123 -14.05 -14.39 -25.96
C ILE A 123 -13.68 -14.96 -27.33
N GLY A 124 -13.76 -14.12 -28.37
CA GLY A 124 -13.33 -14.45 -29.73
C GLY A 124 -11.83 -14.33 -29.89
N GLN A 125 -11.26 -13.17 -29.53
CA GLN A 125 -9.83 -12.90 -29.60
C GLN A 125 -9.33 -12.19 -28.35
N LEU A 126 -8.17 -12.60 -27.85
CA LEU A 126 -7.44 -11.94 -26.79
C LEU A 126 -6.13 -11.38 -27.36
N ARG A 127 -6.04 -10.06 -27.49
CA ARG A 127 -4.86 -9.38 -28.03
C ARG A 127 -4.14 -8.58 -26.94
N VAL A 128 -2.82 -8.55 -27.02
CA VAL A 128 -1.96 -7.70 -26.17
C VAL A 128 -1.40 -6.58 -27.03
N VAL A 129 -1.66 -5.33 -26.61
CA VAL A 129 -1.30 -4.13 -27.37
C VAL A 129 -0.43 -3.23 -26.51
N GLY A 130 0.69 -2.73 -27.05
CA GLY A 130 1.58 -1.78 -26.37
C GLY A 130 2.67 -2.41 -25.49
N ALA A 131 2.75 -3.73 -25.40
CA ALA A 131 3.82 -4.41 -24.66
C ALA A 131 5.18 -4.24 -25.35
N THR A 132 6.15 -3.67 -24.63
CA THR A 132 7.53 -3.43 -25.15
C THR A 132 8.56 -4.30 -24.44
N GLY A 133 8.38 -4.63 -23.18
CA GLY A 133 9.36 -5.32 -22.34
C GLY A 133 9.09 -6.80 -22.07
N LYS A 134 7.89 -7.32 -22.34
CA LYS A 134 7.53 -8.74 -22.21
C LYS A 134 6.92 -9.26 -23.49
N SER A 135 7.15 -10.57 -23.75
CA SER A 135 6.42 -11.25 -24.81
C SER A 135 4.89 -11.12 -24.59
N PRO A 136 4.11 -10.68 -25.59
CA PRO A 136 2.64 -10.63 -25.50
C PRO A 136 2.02 -11.96 -25.07
N GLU A 137 2.60 -13.07 -25.49
CA GLU A 137 2.18 -14.42 -25.13
C GLU A 137 2.28 -14.66 -23.60
N ARG A 138 3.34 -14.18 -22.95
CA ARG A 138 3.51 -14.31 -21.51
C ARG A 138 2.44 -13.51 -20.72
N ILE A 139 2.06 -12.33 -21.20
CA ILE A 139 0.99 -11.55 -20.60
C ILE A 139 -0.35 -12.27 -20.76
N ARG A 140 -0.63 -12.79 -21.98
CA ARG A 140 -1.85 -13.55 -22.28
C ARG A 140 -2.00 -14.77 -21.35
N ASN A 141 -0.92 -15.53 -21.15
CA ASN A 141 -0.93 -16.75 -20.35
C ASN A 141 -1.13 -16.48 -18.84
N GLN A 142 -0.97 -15.24 -18.38
CA GLN A 142 -1.19 -14.83 -17.00
C GLN A 142 -2.64 -14.36 -16.72
N VAL A 143 -3.50 -14.36 -17.76
CA VAL A 143 -4.93 -14.00 -17.61
C VAL A 143 -5.80 -15.10 -18.25
N PRO A 144 -5.74 -16.35 -17.72
CA PRO A 144 -6.51 -17.46 -18.24
C PRO A 144 -8.03 -17.27 -18.16
N ALA A 145 -8.53 -16.44 -17.22
CA ALA A 145 -9.95 -16.10 -17.13
C ALA A 145 -10.47 -15.33 -18.37
N LEU A 146 -9.58 -14.77 -19.19
CA LEU A 146 -9.91 -14.11 -20.46
C LEU A 146 -9.43 -14.93 -21.67
N ALA A 147 -9.22 -16.23 -21.55
CA ALA A 147 -8.76 -17.06 -22.66
C ALA A 147 -9.77 -17.14 -23.81
N GLU A 148 -9.26 -17.20 -25.03
CA GLU A 148 -10.08 -17.34 -26.25
C GLU A 148 -10.96 -18.60 -26.19
N GLY A 149 -12.24 -18.48 -26.60
CA GLY A 149 -13.23 -19.54 -26.55
C GLY A 149 -13.90 -19.76 -25.20
N GLN A 150 -13.45 -19.11 -24.12
CA GLN A 150 -14.04 -19.19 -22.79
C GLN A 150 -15.05 -18.07 -22.56
N VAL A 151 -16.07 -18.33 -21.75
CA VAL A 151 -16.94 -17.29 -21.18
C VAL A 151 -16.17 -16.62 -20.04
N PRO A 152 -15.90 -15.30 -20.12
CA PRO A 152 -14.99 -14.64 -19.18
C PRO A 152 -15.57 -14.59 -17.75
N ASP A 153 -14.75 -14.98 -16.78
CA ASP A 153 -14.96 -14.70 -15.36
C ASP A 153 -14.22 -13.38 -15.03
N PHE A 154 -14.96 -12.29 -14.93
CA PHE A 154 -14.40 -10.97 -14.67
C PHE A 154 -13.86 -10.82 -13.23
N ASN A 155 -14.35 -11.60 -12.25
CA ASN A 155 -13.80 -11.59 -10.89
C ASN A 155 -12.40 -12.23 -10.85
N ALA A 156 -12.25 -13.37 -11.50
CA ALA A 156 -10.95 -14.02 -11.66
C ALA A 156 -10.00 -13.15 -12.49
N ALA A 157 -10.47 -12.61 -13.63
CA ALA A 157 -9.70 -11.72 -14.48
C ALA A 157 -9.19 -10.47 -13.72
N GLN A 158 -10.02 -9.87 -12.86
CA GLN A 158 -9.60 -8.73 -12.03
C GLN A 158 -8.46 -9.11 -11.08
N THR A 159 -8.52 -10.29 -10.48
CA THR A 159 -7.47 -10.80 -9.60
C THR A 159 -6.17 -11.02 -10.37
N GLU A 160 -6.24 -11.65 -11.54
CA GLU A 160 -5.11 -11.93 -12.44
C GLU A 160 -4.48 -10.63 -12.97
N LEU A 161 -5.29 -9.66 -13.40
CA LEU A 161 -4.83 -8.34 -13.84
C LEU A 161 -4.21 -7.53 -12.69
N SER A 162 -4.77 -7.63 -11.49
CA SER A 162 -4.18 -7.00 -10.31
C SER A 162 -2.80 -7.57 -9.99
N ALA A 163 -2.61 -8.88 -10.18
CA ALA A 163 -1.31 -9.52 -10.04
C ALA A 163 -0.31 -9.04 -11.11
N LEU A 164 -0.76 -8.86 -12.36
CA LEU A 164 0.04 -8.31 -13.45
C LEU A 164 0.46 -6.86 -13.20
N ASN A 165 -0.41 -6.06 -12.58
CA ASN A 165 -0.22 -4.63 -12.32
C ASN A 165 0.53 -4.33 -11.01
N ARG A 166 0.90 -5.36 -10.25
CA ARG A 166 1.52 -5.24 -8.91
C ARG A 166 2.78 -4.38 -8.87
N SER A 167 3.58 -4.39 -9.92
CA SER A 167 4.86 -3.66 -9.96
C SER A 167 4.71 -2.14 -10.04
N GLY A 168 3.51 -1.61 -10.32
CA GLY A 168 3.26 -0.19 -10.54
C GLY A 168 3.95 0.42 -11.78
N ARG A 169 4.88 -0.35 -12.40
CA ARG A 169 5.63 0.06 -13.61
C ARG A 169 4.98 -0.41 -14.90
N ARG A 170 4.03 -1.30 -14.81
CA ARG A 170 3.21 -1.78 -15.91
C ARG A 170 1.76 -1.69 -15.49
N GLN A 171 0.94 -1.18 -16.37
CA GLN A 171 -0.51 -1.19 -16.24
C GLN A 171 -1.10 -1.96 -17.41
N VAL A 172 -1.80 -3.03 -17.12
CA VAL A 172 -2.54 -3.83 -18.10
C VAL A 172 -4.02 -3.57 -17.86
N MET A 173 -4.68 -3.02 -18.86
CA MET A 173 -6.12 -2.71 -18.81
C MET A 173 -6.85 -3.50 -19.89
N PRO A 174 -7.92 -4.25 -19.57
CA PRO A 174 -8.74 -4.91 -20.54
C PRO A 174 -9.69 -3.90 -21.20
N VAL A 175 -9.70 -3.86 -22.51
CA VAL A 175 -10.68 -3.12 -23.32
C VAL A 175 -11.52 -4.14 -24.06
N VAL A 176 -12.79 -4.25 -23.66
CA VAL A 176 -13.76 -5.17 -24.27
C VAL A 176 -14.39 -4.49 -25.49
N LYS A 177 -14.49 -5.22 -26.58
CA LYS A 177 -15.07 -4.80 -27.86
C LYS A 177 -16.05 -5.85 -28.36
N GLU A 178 -16.94 -5.47 -29.26
CA GLU A 178 -17.73 -6.44 -30.03
C GLU A 178 -16.79 -7.36 -30.82
N GLY A 179 -17.04 -8.65 -30.74
CA GLY A 179 -16.16 -9.64 -31.37
C GLY A 179 -16.24 -9.60 -32.90
N THR A 180 -15.13 -9.92 -33.53
CA THR A 180 -15.05 -10.08 -34.99
C THR A 180 -15.93 -11.22 -35.51
N VAL A 181 -16.21 -12.18 -34.63
CA VAL A 181 -17.16 -13.28 -34.89
C VAL A 181 -18.47 -12.97 -34.17
N ALA A 182 -19.59 -13.08 -34.87
CA ALA A 182 -20.92 -12.84 -34.30
C ALA A 182 -21.16 -13.71 -33.06
N GLY A 183 -21.66 -13.11 -31.97
CA GLY A 183 -21.90 -13.80 -30.69
C GLY A 183 -20.66 -13.98 -29.82
N THR A 184 -19.54 -13.36 -30.16
CA THR A 184 -18.32 -13.31 -29.33
C THR A 184 -17.99 -11.88 -28.91
N MET A 185 -17.06 -11.72 -27.97
CA MET A 185 -16.43 -10.46 -27.64
C MET A 185 -14.91 -10.56 -27.82
N ASP A 186 -14.28 -9.49 -28.26
CA ASP A 186 -12.84 -9.39 -28.34
C ASP A 186 -12.31 -8.58 -27.17
N VAL A 187 -11.16 -8.95 -26.62
CA VAL A 187 -10.50 -8.25 -25.51
C VAL A 187 -9.11 -7.81 -25.95
N ASP A 188 -8.86 -6.50 -25.89
CA ASP A 188 -7.52 -5.94 -26.02
C ASP A 188 -6.95 -5.67 -24.63
N LEU A 189 -5.89 -6.37 -24.25
CA LEU A 189 -5.08 -6.03 -23.08
C LEU A 189 -4.14 -4.88 -23.47
N GLN A 190 -4.54 -3.66 -23.14
CA GLN A 190 -3.70 -2.48 -23.36
C GLN A 190 -2.63 -2.44 -22.27
N VAL A 191 -1.37 -2.45 -22.68
CA VAL A 191 -0.21 -2.47 -21.81
C VAL A 191 0.49 -1.12 -21.90
N GLU A 192 0.50 -0.39 -20.80
CA GLU A 192 1.32 0.79 -20.59
C GLU A 192 2.50 0.41 -19.71
N GLU A 193 3.70 0.50 -20.26
CA GLU A 193 4.94 0.23 -19.55
C GLU A 193 5.68 1.53 -19.28
N ARG A 194 6.07 1.74 -18.03
CA ARG A 194 6.98 2.81 -17.63
C ARG A 194 8.40 2.27 -17.60
N SER A 195 9.38 3.16 -17.67
CA SER A 195 10.79 2.80 -17.52
C SER A 195 10.97 1.90 -16.29
N PRO A 196 11.62 0.74 -16.43
CA PRO A 196 11.92 -0.11 -15.29
C PRO A 196 13.02 0.46 -14.38
N TRP A 197 13.72 1.47 -14.84
CA TRP A 197 14.74 2.14 -14.06
C TRP A 197 14.13 3.11 -13.05
N ARG A 198 14.68 3.08 -11.86
CA ARG A 198 14.42 4.04 -10.78
C ARG A 198 15.73 4.67 -10.36
N ALA A 199 15.71 5.95 -10.12
CA ALA A 199 16.83 6.66 -9.51
C ALA A 199 16.28 7.64 -8.49
N SER A 200 16.96 7.78 -7.37
CA SER A 200 16.62 8.82 -6.39
C SER A 200 17.88 9.38 -5.76
N ALA A 201 17.80 10.62 -5.33
CA ALA A 201 18.81 11.26 -4.51
C ALA A 201 18.13 12.15 -3.48
N ALA A 202 18.73 12.26 -2.29
CA ALA A 202 18.26 13.19 -1.26
C ALA A 202 19.44 13.76 -0.50
N LEU A 203 19.33 15.05 -0.20
CA LEU A 203 20.25 15.80 0.65
C LEU A 203 19.47 16.33 1.84
N ASN A 204 19.95 16.09 3.05
CA ASN A 204 19.34 16.58 4.28
C ASN A 204 20.40 16.92 5.34
N ASN A 205 19.96 17.47 6.47
CA ASN A 205 20.81 17.80 7.60
C ASN A 205 20.51 16.96 8.85
N ASP A 206 20.02 15.72 8.68
CA ASP A 206 19.73 14.81 9.78
C ASP A 206 21.00 14.09 10.28
N HIS A 207 21.75 14.73 11.16
CA HIS A 207 23.03 14.24 11.67
C HIS A 207 22.96 13.88 13.15
N SER A 208 23.88 13.02 13.60
CA SER A 208 24.10 12.68 15.00
C SER A 208 25.06 13.68 15.66
N ALA A 209 25.10 13.68 16.99
CA ALA A 209 26.06 14.51 17.73
C ALA A 209 27.50 14.28 17.26
N ASP A 210 28.30 15.32 17.29
CA ASP A 210 29.73 15.32 16.95
C ASP A 210 30.04 14.84 15.53
N THR A 211 29.08 14.94 14.60
CA THR A 211 29.26 14.62 13.19
C THR A 211 28.87 15.79 12.29
N GLU A 212 29.38 15.80 11.05
CA GLU A 212 29.06 16.80 10.04
C GLU A 212 27.55 16.89 9.76
N ASP A 213 27.08 18.07 9.38
CA ASP A 213 25.66 18.38 9.30
C ASP A 213 24.95 17.68 8.14
N LEU A 214 25.60 17.54 6.99
CA LEU A 214 24.91 17.09 5.78
C LEU A 214 24.94 15.58 5.61
N ARG A 215 23.85 15.06 5.06
CA ARG A 215 23.70 13.66 4.66
C ARG A 215 23.19 13.58 3.23
N LEU A 216 23.88 12.79 2.43
CA LEU A 216 23.53 12.51 1.04
C LEU A 216 23.16 11.05 0.91
N SER A 217 21.99 10.80 0.33
CA SER A 217 21.59 9.46 -0.11
C SER A 217 21.36 9.44 -1.61
N ALA A 218 21.75 8.37 -2.26
CA ALA A 218 21.45 8.13 -3.68
C ALA A 218 21.12 6.67 -3.89
N SER A 219 20.17 6.38 -4.77
CA SER A 219 19.86 5.02 -5.14
C SER A 219 19.58 4.87 -6.63
N ILE A 220 19.90 3.71 -7.16
CA ILE A 220 19.52 3.28 -8.50
C ILE A 220 18.92 1.89 -8.42
N GLY A 221 17.83 1.65 -9.13
CA GLY A 221 17.15 0.38 -9.15
C GLY A 221 16.56 0.05 -10.51
N HIS A 222 16.24 -1.22 -10.69
CA HIS A 222 15.58 -1.74 -11.88
C HIS A 222 14.49 -2.75 -11.48
N ASP A 223 13.24 -2.53 -11.90
CA ASP A 223 12.05 -3.26 -11.43
C ASP A 223 11.61 -4.42 -12.32
N ASN A 224 12.35 -4.73 -13.35
CA ASN A 224 12.03 -5.83 -14.28
C ASN A 224 13.28 -6.52 -14.83
N LEU A 225 14.21 -6.88 -13.94
CA LEU A 225 15.38 -7.65 -14.33
C LEU A 225 14.96 -8.96 -15.00
N TRP A 226 15.68 -9.32 -16.05
CA TRP A 226 15.45 -10.55 -16.83
C TRP A 226 14.05 -10.61 -17.49
N GLY A 227 13.25 -9.52 -17.45
CA GLY A 227 11.87 -9.52 -17.96
C GLY A 227 10.87 -10.36 -17.14
N ILE A 228 11.23 -10.81 -15.94
CA ILE A 228 10.43 -11.70 -15.07
C ILE A 228 9.92 -11.01 -13.80
N GLY A 229 10.00 -9.68 -13.74
CA GLY A 229 9.50 -8.90 -12.60
C GLY A 229 10.41 -8.92 -11.37
N HIS A 230 11.63 -9.40 -11.47
CA HIS A 230 12.62 -9.26 -10.42
C HIS A 230 13.11 -7.83 -10.31
N SER A 231 13.41 -7.36 -9.11
CA SER A 231 13.97 -6.03 -8.90
C SER A 231 15.29 -6.08 -8.16
N ALA A 232 16.16 -5.14 -8.49
CA ALA A 232 17.38 -4.88 -7.73
C ALA A 232 17.52 -3.39 -7.46
N THR A 233 18.10 -3.06 -6.32
CA THR A 233 18.39 -1.68 -5.92
C THR A 233 19.78 -1.62 -5.30
N LEU A 234 20.55 -0.63 -5.68
CA LEU A 234 21.82 -0.24 -5.05
C LEU A 234 21.64 1.13 -4.46
N SER A 235 22.05 1.33 -3.20
CA SER A 235 21.94 2.61 -2.51
C SER A 235 23.25 2.95 -1.80
N VAL A 236 23.52 4.25 -1.73
CA VAL A 236 24.65 4.83 -1.00
C VAL A 236 24.10 5.90 -0.07
N TYR A 237 24.60 5.91 1.16
CA TYR A 237 24.34 6.96 2.14
C TYR A 237 25.68 7.43 2.71
N THR A 238 25.90 8.75 2.80
CA THR A 238 27.18 9.30 3.24
C THR A 238 27.02 10.70 3.80
N ALA A 239 28.02 11.13 4.59
CA ALA A 239 28.25 12.52 4.93
C ALA A 239 29.18 13.13 3.86
N PRO A 240 28.70 14.02 2.96
CA PRO A 240 29.51 14.49 1.85
C PRO A 240 30.68 15.38 2.26
N GLN A 241 30.66 15.98 3.46
CA GLN A 241 31.73 16.80 4.01
C GLN A 241 32.89 15.95 4.55
N ASP A 242 32.53 14.77 5.13
CA ASP A 242 33.50 13.80 5.65
C ASP A 242 32.93 12.39 5.51
N THR A 243 33.32 11.69 4.47
CA THR A 243 32.82 10.36 4.13
C THR A 243 33.19 9.27 5.12
N ASP A 244 34.20 9.51 5.95
CA ASP A 244 34.67 8.57 6.97
C ASP A 244 33.75 8.57 8.21
N GLN A 245 32.97 9.62 8.41
CA GLN A 245 31.97 9.67 9.49
C GLN A 245 30.73 8.88 9.20
N ALA A 246 30.36 8.75 7.94
CA ALA A 246 29.16 8.04 7.54
C ALA A 246 29.28 7.55 6.10
N ARG A 247 29.39 6.24 5.93
CA ARG A 247 29.36 5.59 4.62
C ARG A 247 28.63 4.26 4.71
N VAL A 248 27.47 4.18 4.08
CA VAL A 248 26.70 2.93 3.98
C VAL A 248 26.44 2.65 2.50
N ILE A 249 26.79 1.45 2.07
CA ILE A 249 26.44 0.94 0.74
C ILE A 249 25.53 -0.24 0.97
N SER A 250 24.34 -0.25 0.37
CA SER A 250 23.38 -1.34 0.48
C SER A 250 22.89 -1.79 -0.87
N ALA A 251 22.60 -3.08 -0.96
CA ALA A 251 22.02 -3.70 -2.14
C ALA A 251 20.85 -4.59 -1.73
N SER A 252 19.83 -4.61 -2.56
CA SER A 252 18.69 -5.52 -2.40
C SER A 252 18.31 -6.15 -3.74
N TYR A 253 17.81 -7.39 -3.68
CA TYR A 253 17.30 -8.13 -4.82
C TYR A 253 16.02 -8.84 -4.40
N VAL A 254 14.92 -8.56 -5.10
CA VAL A 254 13.60 -9.16 -4.84
C VAL A 254 13.18 -9.99 -6.03
N ALA A 255 12.88 -11.24 -5.76
CA ALA A 255 12.53 -12.26 -6.76
C ALA A 255 11.14 -12.85 -6.43
N PRO A 256 10.04 -12.24 -6.90
CA PRO A 256 8.72 -12.86 -6.83
C PRO A 256 8.69 -14.09 -7.75
N PHE A 257 8.15 -15.21 -7.26
CA PHE A 257 7.99 -16.42 -8.07
C PHE A 257 6.72 -16.30 -8.90
N GLU A 258 6.87 -16.35 -10.22
CA GLU A 258 5.77 -16.15 -11.16
C GLU A 258 4.65 -17.16 -10.93
N GLY A 259 3.39 -16.68 -10.90
CA GLY A 259 2.21 -17.51 -10.69
C GLY A 259 1.99 -18.03 -9.26
N THR A 260 2.81 -17.58 -8.30
CA THR A 260 2.69 -17.99 -6.90
C THR A 260 2.66 -16.79 -5.96
N PRO A 261 2.15 -16.93 -4.73
CA PRO A 261 2.22 -15.87 -3.72
C PRO A 261 3.61 -15.75 -3.06
N TRP A 262 4.55 -16.62 -3.40
CA TRP A 262 5.86 -16.67 -2.80
C TRP A 262 6.87 -15.76 -3.49
N GLY A 263 7.85 -15.29 -2.74
CA GLY A 263 8.98 -14.55 -3.25
C GLY A 263 10.20 -14.73 -2.35
N LEU A 264 11.35 -14.36 -2.88
CA LEU A 264 12.62 -14.37 -2.18
C LEU A 264 13.23 -12.98 -2.21
N GLU A 265 13.75 -12.52 -1.09
CA GLU A 265 14.43 -11.24 -0.96
C GLU A 265 15.83 -11.47 -0.41
N PHE A 266 16.83 -10.94 -1.10
CA PHE A 266 18.21 -10.83 -0.64
C PHE A 266 18.48 -9.37 -0.33
N ASN A 267 19.09 -9.08 0.80
CA ASN A 267 19.55 -7.76 1.16
C ASN A 267 20.94 -7.84 1.79
N GLY A 268 21.72 -6.82 1.56
CA GLY A 268 23.03 -6.72 2.17
C GLY A 268 23.46 -5.27 2.30
N TYR A 269 24.27 -4.98 3.28
CA TYR A 269 24.91 -3.69 3.43
C TYR A 269 26.33 -3.83 3.99
N THR A 270 27.14 -2.84 3.68
CA THR A 270 28.36 -2.51 4.41
C THR A 270 28.23 -1.11 4.96
N SER A 271 28.58 -0.94 6.21
CA SER A 271 28.54 0.33 6.93
C SER A 271 29.91 0.59 7.52
N ASP A 272 30.35 1.82 7.35
CA ASP A 272 31.52 2.40 7.98
C ASP A 272 31.03 3.73 8.56
N SER A 273 30.60 3.69 9.82
CA SER A 273 29.95 4.84 10.43
C SER A 273 30.01 4.80 11.95
N GLN A 274 30.13 5.96 12.57
CA GLN A 274 30.29 6.04 14.02
C GLN A 274 28.98 5.73 14.75
N VAL A 275 27.87 6.34 14.41
CA VAL A 275 26.50 5.98 14.85
C VAL A 275 25.51 6.56 13.85
N LEU A 276 24.65 5.74 13.29
CA LEU A 276 23.62 6.20 12.36
C LEU A 276 22.26 5.67 12.73
N ASN A 277 21.31 6.58 12.75
CA ASN A 277 19.91 6.23 12.69
C ASN A 277 19.49 6.21 11.22
N VAL A 278 19.47 5.05 10.59
CA VAL A 278 18.94 4.89 9.23
C VAL A 278 17.45 4.66 9.31
N GLY A 279 16.73 5.66 9.79
CA GLY A 279 15.29 5.72 9.73
C GLY A 279 14.92 6.61 8.56
N GLY A 280 14.49 6.04 7.45
CA GLY A 280 14.06 6.87 6.35
C GLY A 280 13.78 6.12 5.08
N GLN A 281 13.10 6.76 4.22
CA GLN A 281 12.55 6.34 2.95
C GLN A 281 13.42 5.36 2.17
N GLY A 282 12.99 4.12 2.05
CA GLY A 282 13.53 3.16 1.11
C GLY A 282 13.89 1.78 1.64
N ALA A 283 14.05 1.60 2.93
CA ALA A 283 14.08 0.26 3.49
C ALA A 283 12.64 -0.25 3.60
N ALA A 284 12.29 -1.27 2.82
CA ALA A 284 11.05 -2.00 2.99
C ALA A 284 11.03 -2.63 4.39
N GLY A 285 10.40 -1.94 5.34
CA GLY A 285 10.34 -2.37 6.73
C GLY A 285 10.78 -1.24 7.65
N GLY A 286 9.95 -0.17 7.73
CA GLY A 286 10.18 0.99 8.57
C GLY A 286 10.61 0.59 9.97
N GLY A 287 11.81 0.96 10.34
CA GLY A 287 12.36 0.80 11.67
C GLY A 287 13.61 1.65 11.78
N THR A 288 13.73 2.35 12.87
CA THR A 288 14.97 3.04 13.24
C THR A 288 15.99 1.99 13.64
N SER A 289 17.05 1.85 12.89
CA SER A 289 18.17 0.98 13.20
C SER A 289 19.40 1.80 13.51
N VAL A 290 20.09 1.46 14.57
CA VAL A 290 21.43 1.98 14.84
C VAL A 290 22.41 1.15 14.01
N LEU A 291 23.15 1.80 13.13
CA LEU A 291 24.21 1.17 12.37
C LEU A 291 25.56 1.63 12.93
N GLY A 292 26.39 0.67 13.31
CA GLY A 292 27.79 0.87 13.54
C GLY A 292 28.62 0.40 12.33
N ASP A 293 29.93 0.28 12.48
CA ASP A 293 30.79 -0.35 11.48
C ASP A 293 30.46 -1.85 11.34
N GLY A 294 30.31 -2.34 10.13
CA GLY A 294 30.03 -3.75 9.89
C GLY A 294 29.41 -4.09 8.54
N HIS A 295 29.05 -5.37 8.44
CA HIS A 295 28.41 -5.93 7.24
C HIS A 295 27.20 -6.76 7.64
N SER A 296 26.20 -6.78 6.77
CA SER A 296 25.04 -7.68 6.91
C SER A 296 24.67 -8.31 5.57
N LEU A 297 24.30 -9.58 5.61
CA LEU A 297 23.70 -10.28 4.50
C LEU A 297 22.43 -10.97 4.97
N GLY A 298 21.30 -10.59 4.39
CA GLY A 298 19.97 -11.11 4.75
C GLY A 298 19.34 -11.89 3.61
N LEU A 299 18.60 -12.93 4.01
CA LEU A 299 17.76 -13.74 3.13
C LEU A 299 16.37 -13.83 3.74
N LYS A 300 15.33 -13.46 2.98
CA LYS A 300 13.94 -13.55 3.41
C LYS A 300 13.09 -14.31 2.40
N LEU A 301 12.32 -15.25 2.88
CA LEU A 301 11.21 -15.84 2.15
C LEU A 301 9.95 -15.02 2.46
N THR A 302 9.22 -14.64 1.42
CA THR A 302 8.03 -13.81 1.53
C THR A 302 6.81 -14.54 0.98
N TYR A 303 5.65 -14.30 1.58
CA TYR A 303 4.37 -14.85 1.17
C TYR A 303 3.33 -13.74 1.10
N LEU A 304 2.80 -13.49 -0.08
CA LEU A 304 1.73 -12.52 -0.28
C LEU A 304 0.40 -13.12 0.15
N LEU A 305 -0.24 -12.50 1.15
CA LEU A 305 -1.57 -12.90 1.58
C LEU A 305 -2.61 -12.47 0.54
N GLU A 306 -3.54 -13.35 0.22
CA GLU A 306 -4.71 -13.01 -0.57
C GLU A 306 -5.46 -11.85 0.10
N GLY A 307 -5.86 -10.86 -0.67
CA GLY A 307 -6.46 -9.63 -0.17
C GLY A 307 -7.56 -9.09 -1.06
N SER A 308 -8.35 -8.18 -0.53
CA SER A 308 -9.24 -7.33 -1.33
C SER A 308 -8.40 -6.31 -2.10
N ALA A 309 -8.98 -5.68 -3.13
CA ALA A 309 -8.32 -4.63 -3.92
C ALA A 309 -7.75 -3.47 -3.08
N ALA A 310 -8.29 -3.25 -1.86
CA ALA A 310 -7.84 -2.20 -0.94
C ALA A 310 -6.66 -2.61 -0.02
N TRP A 311 -6.36 -3.91 0.15
CA TRP A 311 -5.34 -4.39 1.06
C TRP A 311 -4.21 -5.13 0.35
N TRP A 312 -2.99 -4.69 0.55
CA TRP A 312 -1.78 -5.45 0.29
C TRP A 312 -1.18 -5.92 1.63
N ARG A 313 -0.89 -7.21 1.77
CA ARG A 313 -0.31 -7.79 2.99
C ARG A 313 0.69 -8.87 2.63
N GLN A 314 1.80 -8.92 3.36
CA GLN A 314 2.88 -9.87 3.13
C GLN A 314 3.40 -10.42 4.46
N LEU A 315 3.55 -11.72 4.54
CA LEU A 315 4.31 -12.39 5.59
C LEU A 315 5.76 -12.58 5.15
N SER A 316 6.66 -12.61 6.09
CA SER A 316 8.07 -12.90 5.82
C SER A 316 8.69 -13.72 6.92
N VAL A 317 9.63 -14.57 6.54
CA VAL A 317 10.57 -15.22 7.45
C VAL A 317 11.97 -15.06 6.87
N GLY A 318 12.91 -14.60 7.67
CA GLY A 318 14.26 -14.30 7.20
C GLY A 318 15.33 -14.56 8.23
N VAL A 319 16.56 -14.57 7.78
CA VAL A 319 17.77 -14.59 8.59
C VAL A 319 18.73 -13.54 8.07
N ASP A 320 19.35 -12.79 8.98
CA ASP A 320 20.36 -11.78 8.67
C ASP A 320 21.69 -12.21 9.32
N PHE A 321 22.72 -12.44 8.53
CA PHE A 321 24.08 -12.69 8.99
C PHE A 321 24.77 -11.37 9.20
N LYS A 322 24.99 -10.98 10.45
CA LYS A 322 25.57 -9.70 10.85
C LYS A 322 27.00 -9.91 11.39
N ASP A 323 27.93 -9.07 10.93
CA ASP A 323 29.30 -8.96 11.42
C ASP A 323 29.54 -7.49 11.74
N THR A 324 29.47 -7.11 13.01
CA THR A 324 29.59 -5.73 13.47
C THR A 324 30.95 -5.53 14.13
N LYS A 325 31.60 -4.43 13.78
CA LYS A 325 32.86 -3.99 14.39
C LYS A 325 32.60 -2.60 14.94
N GLU A 326 32.37 -2.50 16.21
CA GLU A 326 32.14 -1.23 16.86
C GLU A 326 33.39 -0.87 17.68
N ASP A 327 33.86 0.33 17.49
CA ASP A 327 34.99 0.86 18.22
C ASP A 327 34.50 1.52 19.52
N THR A 328 34.77 0.89 20.65
CA THR A 328 34.44 1.45 21.96
C THR A 328 35.68 2.16 22.51
N ARG A 329 35.63 3.49 22.57
CA ARG A 329 36.73 4.31 23.14
C ARG A 329 36.50 4.49 24.63
N LEU A 330 37.48 4.09 25.41
CA LEU A 330 37.56 4.37 26.84
C LEU A 330 38.82 5.22 27.11
N GLY A 331 38.67 6.55 27.09
CA GLY A 331 39.82 7.47 27.10
C GLY A 331 40.62 7.38 25.79
N ASP A 332 41.93 7.18 25.91
CA ASP A 332 42.85 7.03 24.76
C ASP A 332 42.91 5.57 24.23
N GLU A 333 42.28 4.64 24.90
CA GLU A 333 42.26 3.23 24.48
C GLU A 333 41.00 2.95 23.63
N SER A 334 41.24 2.45 22.43
CA SER A 334 40.20 1.95 21.53
C SER A 334 40.18 0.44 21.60
N MET A 335 39.01 -0.11 21.92
CA MET A 335 38.75 -1.54 21.93
C MET A 335 37.74 -1.91 20.88
N VAL A 336 38.21 -2.55 19.80
CA VAL A 336 37.37 -3.07 18.75
C VAL A 336 36.90 -4.46 19.15
N THR A 337 35.61 -4.63 19.39
CA THR A 337 35.01 -5.94 19.68
C THR A 337 34.15 -6.37 18.49
N PRO A 338 34.68 -7.24 17.60
CA PRO A 338 33.88 -7.78 16.51
C PRO A 338 32.82 -8.73 17.07
N LEU A 339 31.60 -8.59 16.58
CA LEU A 339 30.48 -9.41 17.00
C LEU A 339 29.75 -9.99 15.79
N LYS A 340 29.66 -11.33 15.75
CA LYS A 340 28.93 -12.07 14.71
C LYS A 340 27.68 -12.69 15.28
N TYR A 341 26.55 -12.54 14.60
CA TYR A 341 25.31 -13.22 15.00
C TYR A 341 24.31 -13.27 13.83
N ALA A 342 23.37 -14.19 13.95
CA ALA A 342 22.38 -14.41 12.90
C ALA A 342 20.97 -14.48 13.51
N PRO A 343 20.27 -13.34 13.69
CA PRO A 343 18.89 -13.35 14.14
C PRO A 343 17.94 -13.86 13.05
N ILE A 344 16.90 -14.56 13.50
CA ILE A 344 15.77 -14.97 12.66
C ILE A 344 14.65 -13.95 12.88
N THR A 345 14.10 -13.45 11.78
CA THR A 345 13.00 -12.46 11.79
C THR A 345 11.73 -13.07 11.20
N LEU A 346 10.64 -13.01 11.93
CA LEU A 346 9.29 -13.26 11.43
C LEU A 346 8.59 -11.91 11.29
N GLY A 347 8.00 -11.64 10.14
CA GLY A 347 7.41 -10.33 9.86
C GLY A 347 6.05 -10.41 9.19
N ILE A 348 5.25 -9.39 9.44
CA ILE A 348 4.04 -9.09 8.68
C ILE A 348 4.04 -7.60 8.35
N THR A 349 3.82 -7.31 7.08
CA THR A 349 3.70 -5.93 6.58
C THR A 349 2.39 -5.79 5.82
N GLY A 350 1.76 -4.63 5.90
CA GLY A 350 0.57 -4.37 5.12
C GLY A 350 0.34 -2.91 4.85
N VAL A 351 -0.35 -2.65 3.73
CA VAL A 351 -0.81 -1.32 3.32
C VAL A 351 -2.27 -1.45 2.91
N ARG A 352 -3.08 -0.55 3.44
CA ARG A 352 -4.46 -0.34 3.00
C ARG A 352 -4.55 0.99 2.30
N GLN A 353 -5.08 0.99 1.09
CA GLN A 353 -5.39 2.20 0.35
C GLN A 353 -6.90 2.29 0.18
N GLY A 354 -7.51 3.20 0.93
CA GLY A 354 -8.92 3.57 0.80
C GLY A 354 -9.05 4.91 0.06
N ASP A 355 -10.27 5.37 -0.13
CA ASP A 355 -10.57 6.63 -0.83
C ASP A 355 -10.07 7.86 -0.04
N THR A 356 -10.16 7.80 1.28
CA THR A 356 -9.77 8.89 2.20
C THR A 356 -8.62 8.54 3.12
N ASP A 357 -8.30 7.25 3.25
CA ASP A 357 -7.35 6.75 4.24
C ASP A 357 -6.25 5.91 3.59
N VAL A 358 -5.01 6.20 3.94
CA VAL A 358 -3.88 5.32 3.67
C VAL A 358 -3.32 4.85 5.01
N THR A 359 -3.39 3.56 5.26
CA THR A 359 -2.88 2.94 6.49
C THR A 359 -1.77 1.96 6.15
N SER A 360 -0.66 2.05 6.83
CA SER A 360 0.43 1.07 6.75
C SER A 360 0.74 0.51 8.13
N PHE A 361 1.17 -0.75 8.17
CA PHE A 361 1.69 -1.36 9.39
C PHE A 361 2.82 -2.33 9.07
N ASN A 362 3.71 -2.49 10.04
CA ASN A 362 4.78 -3.47 10.05
C ASN A 362 4.89 -4.03 11.47
N ALA A 363 4.99 -5.35 11.60
CA ALA A 363 5.30 -5.99 12.86
C ALA A 363 6.32 -7.09 12.63
N GLN A 364 7.31 -7.19 13.52
CA GLN A 364 8.42 -8.12 13.42
C GLN A 364 8.73 -8.72 14.77
N LEU A 365 8.95 -10.03 14.79
CA LEU A 365 9.53 -10.77 15.90
C LEU A 365 10.94 -11.17 15.50
N VAL A 366 11.93 -10.62 16.19
CA VAL A 366 13.36 -10.89 15.97
C VAL A 366 13.84 -11.81 17.08
N VAL A 367 14.40 -12.95 16.72
CA VAL A 367 14.91 -13.96 17.64
C VAL A 367 16.41 -14.12 17.40
N GLY A 368 17.20 -13.71 18.37
CA GLY A 368 18.65 -13.91 18.38
C GLY A 368 18.98 -15.41 18.50
N THR A 369 19.98 -15.84 17.76
CA THR A 369 20.47 -17.23 17.80
C THR A 369 21.91 -17.26 18.26
N ARG A 370 22.28 -18.22 19.10
CA ARG A 370 23.67 -18.34 19.59
C ARG A 370 24.63 -18.65 18.44
N ARG A 371 24.34 -19.69 17.69
CA ARG A 371 25.15 -20.09 16.52
C ARG A 371 24.25 -20.76 15.48
N LEU A 372 23.81 -20.00 14.51
CA LEU A 372 23.05 -20.55 13.39
C LEU A 372 24.02 -21.10 12.33
N PHE A 373 23.95 -22.38 12.02
CA PHE A 373 24.88 -23.06 11.09
C PHE A 373 26.37 -22.84 11.42
N GLY A 374 26.71 -22.73 12.71
CA GLY A 374 28.07 -22.47 13.15
C GLY A 374 28.52 -21.01 13.11
N TYR A 375 27.66 -20.09 12.61
CA TYR A 375 27.90 -18.65 12.58
C TYR A 375 27.38 -17.98 13.85
N GLY A 376 28.22 -17.26 14.56
CA GLY A 376 27.86 -16.47 15.74
C GLY A 376 28.96 -16.44 16.79
N SER A 377 29.07 -15.30 17.46
CA SER A 377 29.87 -15.07 18.66
C SER A 377 29.24 -15.74 19.88
N ASP A 378 29.98 -15.95 20.93
CA ASP A 378 29.49 -16.53 22.17
C ASP A 378 28.93 -15.47 23.13
N THR A 379 28.44 -15.94 24.29
CA THR A 379 27.84 -15.05 25.30
C THR A 379 28.86 -14.09 25.91
N ALA A 380 30.14 -14.48 25.99
CA ALA A 380 31.17 -13.62 26.55
C ALA A 380 31.46 -12.42 25.61
N ASP A 381 31.46 -12.64 24.29
CA ASP A 381 31.61 -11.56 23.29
C ASP A 381 30.45 -10.55 23.39
N PHE A 382 29.21 -11.07 23.57
CA PHE A 382 28.03 -10.22 23.75
C PHE A 382 28.08 -9.40 25.05
N ASP A 383 28.45 -10.05 26.18
CA ASP A 383 28.58 -9.40 27.49
C ASP A 383 29.70 -8.33 27.48
N GLN A 384 30.81 -8.60 26.78
CA GLN A 384 31.89 -7.63 26.59
C GLN A 384 31.43 -6.40 25.80
N LYS A 385 30.56 -6.62 24.78
CA LYS A 385 30.02 -5.55 23.96
C LYS A 385 28.99 -4.71 24.70
N ARG A 386 28.11 -5.36 25.44
CA ARG A 386 27.03 -4.76 26.21
C ARG A 386 26.80 -5.56 27.50
N TYR A 387 26.92 -4.93 28.64
CA TYR A 387 26.77 -5.58 29.95
C TYR A 387 25.53 -6.47 30.02
N ARG A 388 25.75 -7.74 30.27
CA ARG A 388 24.74 -8.81 30.33
C ARG A 388 23.94 -9.03 29.05
N ALA A 389 24.41 -8.61 27.91
CA ALA A 389 23.82 -9.01 26.65
C ALA A 389 24.10 -10.50 26.36
N ASP A 390 23.17 -11.15 25.69
CA ASP A 390 23.25 -12.56 25.29
C ASP A 390 22.78 -12.72 23.84
N PRO A 391 23.40 -13.58 23.05
CA PRO A 391 22.95 -13.82 21.67
C PRO A 391 21.54 -14.38 21.55
N SER A 392 20.96 -14.94 22.62
CA SER A 392 19.58 -15.47 22.66
C SER A 392 18.60 -14.41 23.17
N PHE A 393 18.38 -13.37 22.40
CA PHE A 393 17.42 -12.30 22.70
C PHE A 393 16.13 -12.47 21.88
N VAL A 394 15.06 -11.88 22.36
CA VAL A 394 13.79 -11.76 21.63
C VAL A 394 13.37 -10.29 21.63
N VAL A 395 13.09 -9.78 20.44
CA VAL A 395 12.63 -8.39 20.24
C VAL A 395 11.35 -8.40 19.42
N LEU A 396 10.31 -7.75 19.94
CA LEU A 396 9.11 -7.43 19.18
C LEU A 396 9.21 -5.97 18.71
N LYS A 397 9.15 -5.76 17.41
CA LYS A 397 9.11 -4.44 16.77
C LYS A 397 7.77 -4.24 16.11
N GLY A 398 7.20 -3.04 16.21
CA GLY A 398 5.93 -2.72 15.57
C GLY A 398 5.89 -1.26 15.15
N GLU A 399 5.27 -1.00 14.01
CA GLU A 399 5.01 0.34 13.51
C GLU A 399 3.66 0.36 12.79
N ALA A 400 2.91 1.44 12.98
CA ALA A 400 1.70 1.71 12.22
C ALA A 400 1.64 3.21 11.90
N ALA A 401 1.19 3.53 10.70
CA ALA A 401 0.94 4.90 10.28
C ALA A 401 -0.38 5.00 9.53
N ASN A 402 -1.06 6.12 9.69
CA ASN A 402 -2.29 6.43 8.98
C ASN A 402 -2.25 7.88 8.50
N THR A 403 -2.65 8.09 7.26
CA THR A 403 -2.98 9.41 6.70
C THR A 403 -4.46 9.42 6.35
N HIS A 404 -5.21 10.35 6.91
CA HIS A 404 -6.60 10.57 6.56
C HIS A 404 -6.77 11.91 5.87
N THR A 405 -7.48 11.92 4.75
CA THR A 405 -7.79 13.13 3.98
C THR A 405 -9.28 13.44 4.11
N PHE A 406 -9.60 14.60 4.67
CA PHE A 406 -10.96 15.08 4.79
C PHE A 406 -11.50 15.61 3.46
N ALA A 407 -12.81 15.72 3.32
CA ALA A 407 -13.45 16.29 2.13
C ALA A 407 -13.00 17.73 1.82
N SER A 408 -12.50 18.46 2.82
CA SER A 408 -11.93 19.81 2.71
C SER A 408 -10.45 19.85 2.34
N ASP A 409 -9.87 18.72 1.96
CA ASP A 409 -8.44 18.49 1.65
C ASP A 409 -7.47 18.73 2.82
N TRP A 410 -7.96 18.97 4.03
CA TRP A 410 -7.15 18.86 5.25
C TRP A 410 -6.71 17.41 5.45
N GLN A 411 -5.54 17.22 6.07
CA GLN A 411 -5.06 15.88 6.39
C GLN A 411 -4.57 15.82 7.83
N TRP A 412 -4.79 14.67 8.46
CA TRP A 412 -4.01 14.30 9.61
C TRP A 412 -3.12 13.10 9.27
N TYR A 413 -1.95 13.08 9.84
CA TYR A 413 -1.03 11.95 9.79
C TYR A 413 -0.70 11.56 11.21
N ALA A 414 -0.81 10.27 11.51
CA ALA A 414 -0.40 9.71 12.78
C ALA A 414 0.51 8.50 12.52
N ARG A 415 1.58 8.41 13.27
CA ARG A 415 2.49 7.25 13.28
C ARG A 415 2.76 6.88 14.72
N ALA A 416 2.77 5.58 15.00
CA ALA A 416 3.23 5.00 16.25
C ALA A 416 4.21 3.88 15.95
N SER A 417 5.27 3.80 16.73
CA SER A 417 6.28 2.75 16.63
C SER A 417 6.67 2.28 18.03
N LEU A 418 6.98 1.00 18.17
CA LEU A 418 7.37 0.40 19.44
C LEU A 418 8.42 -0.68 19.26
N GLN A 419 9.28 -0.83 20.24
CA GLN A 419 10.15 -1.97 20.42
C GLN A 419 10.03 -2.50 21.84
N MET A 420 9.91 -3.82 21.98
CA MET A 420 9.79 -4.50 23.27
C MET A 420 10.78 -5.66 23.37
N THR A 421 11.48 -5.73 24.47
CA THR A 421 12.38 -6.83 24.82
C THR A 421 12.51 -6.91 26.34
N ASP A 422 12.90 -8.05 26.85
CA ASP A 422 13.30 -8.25 28.25
C ASP A 422 14.82 -8.36 28.44
N ALA A 423 15.58 -8.40 27.33
CA ALA A 423 17.02 -8.54 27.32
C ALA A 423 17.75 -7.21 27.06
N PRO A 424 18.96 -7.02 27.60
CA PRO A 424 19.87 -5.99 27.11
C PRO A 424 20.30 -6.31 25.68
N LEU A 425 20.30 -5.31 24.81
CA LEU A 425 20.61 -5.46 23.41
C LEU A 425 21.93 -4.79 23.04
N VAL A 426 22.65 -5.38 22.10
CA VAL A 426 23.76 -4.72 21.44
C VAL A 426 23.25 -3.53 20.59
N SER A 427 24.07 -2.52 20.38
CA SER A 427 23.68 -1.25 19.73
C SER A 427 22.94 -1.44 18.40
N ALA A 428 23.36 -2.38 17.58
CA ALA A 428 22.73 -2.69 16.28
C ALA A 428 21.29 -3.26 16.38
N GLU A 429 20.83 -3.65 17.58
CA GLU A 429 19.46 -4.11 17.84
C GLU A 429 18.66 -3.15 18.72
N GLN A 430 19.29 -2.11 19.26
CA GLN A 430 18.63 -1.12 20.09
C GLN A 430 17.69 -0.22 19.28
N TYR A 431 16.77 0.40 19.99
CA TYR A 431 15.80 1.36 19.47
C TYR A 431 16.33 2.77 19.68
N ALA A 432 16.38 3.56 18.60
CA ALA A 432 16.85 4.93 18.63
C ALA A 432 15.72 5.92 18.36
N ALA A 433 15.76 7.09 18.99
CA ALA A 433 14.87 8.20 18.73
C ALA A 433 15.66 9.53 18.73
N GLY A 434 15.12 10.51 18.04
CA GLY A 434 15.75 11.79 17.70
C GLY A 434 16.02 11.87 16.20
N GLY A 435 15.97 13.08 15.65
CA GLY A 435 16.15 13.35 14.24
C GLY A 435 14.85 13.56 13.46
N MET A 436 14.99 13.93 12.20
CA MET A 436 13.88 14.41 11.38
C MET A 436 12.82 13.35 11.07
N TYR A 437 13.15 12.05 11.24
CA TYR A 437 12.24 10.94 10.94
C TYR A 437 11.57 10.34 12.19
N THR A 438 11.98 10.80 13.39
CA THR A 438 11.47 10.26 14.66
C THR A 438 10.94 11.38 15.57
N VAL A 439 11.80 12.07 16.33
CA VAL A 439 11.41 13.20 17.17
C VAL A 439 12.15 14.43 16.65
N ARG A 440 11.46 15.24 15.87
CA ARG A 440 12.02 16.47 15.26
C ARG A 440 12.39 17.49 16.33
N GLY A 441 13.43 18.27 16.07
CA GLY A 441 13.98 19.19 17.07
C GLY A 441 15.15 18.63 17.86
N TYR A 442 15.37 17.30 17.79
CA TYR A 442 16.55 16.64 18.37
C TYR A 442 17.51 16.17 17.28
N LEU A 443 18.74 15.89 17.67
CA LEU A 443 19.74 15.26 16.80
C LEU A 443 19.33 13.83 16.42
N SER A 444 19.87 13.32 15.33
CA SER A 444 19.65 11.92 14.92
C SER A 444 20.23 10.97 15.96
N ALA A 445 19.48 9.93 16.35
CA ALA A 445 19.83 8.99 17.41
C ALA A 445 20.16 9.67 18.76
N GLU A 446 19.48 10.76 19.10
CA GLU A 446 19.64 11.51 20.35
C GLU A 446 19.57 10.61 21.58
N ALA A 447 18.64 9.68 21.60
CA ALA A 447 18.47 8.70 22.65
C ALA A 447 18.39 7.27 22.07
N ILE A 448 19.02 6.33 22.78
CA ILE A 448 19.07 4.91 22.40
C ILE A 448 18.65 4.06 23.59
N GLY A 449 17.78 3.07 23.37
CA GLY A 449 17.28 2.19 24.41
C GLY A 449 17.04 0.78 23.90
N ASP A 450 16.91 -0.18 24.83
CA ASP A 450 16.59 -1.57 24.47
C ASP A 450 15.11 -1.71 24.10
N TYR A 451 14.25 -0.95 24.76
CA TYR A 451 12.82 -0.90 24.45
C TYR A 451 12.29 0.52 24.54
N GLY A 452 11.21 0.78 23.84
CA GLY A 452 10.62 2.10 23.79
C GLY A 452 9.40 2.19 22.89
N ALA A 453 8.83 3.38 22.87
CA ALA A 453 7.71 3.73 22.01
C ALA A 453 7.89 5.17 21.48
N LEU A 454 7.36 5.41 20.30
CA LEU A 454 7.40 6.69 19.61
C LEU A 454 6.04 6.98 19.00
N ALA A 455 5.63 8.25 19.02
CA ALA A 455 4.43 8.74 18.37
C ALA A 455 4.71 10.05 17.63
N ASN A 456 4.18 10.16 16.41
CA ASN A 456 4.19 11.38 15.61
C ASN A 456 2.75 11.73 15.23
N LEU A 457 2.41 13.00 15.32
CA LEU A 457 1.15 13.55 14.86
C LEU A 457 1.43 14.77 13.96
N GLU A 458 0.75 14.83 12.82
CA GLU A 458 0.81 16.02 11.95
C GLU A 458 -0.61 16.42 11.52
N TRP A 459 -0.86 17.71 11.54
CA TRP A 459 -2.06 18.33 10.99
C TRP A 459 -1.66 19.18 9.80
N ARG A 460 -2.10 18.78 8.60
CA ARG A 460 -1.66 19.34 7.31
C ARG A 460 -2.77 20.15 6.66
N THR A 461 -2.43 21.32 6.12
CA THR A 461 -3.36 22.16 5.38
C THR A 461 -3.80 21.51 4.06
N PRO A 462 -4.87 21.98 3.44
CA PRO A 462 -5.14 21.72 2.04
C PRO A 462 -3.95 22.08 1.15
N ALA A 463 -3.85 21.41 0.00
CA ALA A 463 -2.79 21.67 -0.95
C ALA A 463 -2.93 23.06 -1.57
N LEU A 464 -1.89 23.87 -1.43
CA LEU A 464 -1.74 25.15 -2.12
C LEU A 464 -1.06 24.89 -3.46
N ARG A 465 -1.80 25.03 -4.55
CA ARG A 465 -1.30 24.71 -5.89
C ARG A 465 -1.07 25.97 -6.72
N ALA A 466 0.13 26.10 -7.29
CA ALA A 466 0.44 27.12 -8.28
C ALA A 466 0.69 26.44 -9.63
N GLY A 467 -0.34 26.42 -10.47
CA GLY A 467 -0.31 25.70 -11.74
C GLY A 467 -0.05 24.21 -11.56
N THR A 468 0.74 23.64 -12.45
CA THR A 468 1.19 22.23 -12.41
C THR A 468 2.59 22.07 -11.83
N TRP A 469 3.28 23.18 -11.52
CA TRP A 469 4.68 23.16 -11.15
C TRP A 469 4.93 23.15 -9.64
N LEU A 470 3.97 23.57 -8.81
CA LEU A 470 4.10 23.63 -7.35
C LEU A 470 2.85 23.10 -6.66
N ASP A 471 3.06 22.14 -5.75
CA ASP A 471 2.08 21.68 -4.77
C ASP A 471 2.72 21.85 -3.38
N ALA A 472 2.13 22.68 -2.53
CA ALA A 472 2.67 23.00 -1.21
C ALA A 472 1.64 22.70 -0.13
N ARG A 473 2.08 22.11 1.00
CA ARG A 473 1.29 21.92 2.21
C ARG A 473 2.07 22.44 3.41
N LEU A 474 1.41 23.20 4.26
CA LEU A 474 1.94 23.54 5.57
C LEU A 474 1.39 22.55 6.60
N TYR A 475 2.12 22.32 7.68
CA TYR A 475 1.65 21.47 8.76
C TYR A 475 2.21 21.90 10.11
N ALA A 476 1.46 21.58 11.15
CA ALA A 476 1.94 21.57 12.52
C ALA A 476 2.14 20.12 12.96
N PHE A 477 3.10 19.88 13.84
CA PHE A 477 3.39 18.55 14.34
C PHE A 477 3.66 18.51 15.84
N ALA A 478 3.50 17.33 16.41
CA ALA A 478 3.93 16.97 17.76
C ALA A 478 4.52 15.56 17.73
N ASP A 479 5.69 15.40 18.28
CA ASP A 479 6.43 14.15 18.34
C ASP A 479 6.79 13.83 19.79
N ALA A 480 6.76 12.54 20.15
CA ALA A 480 7.18 12.09 21.46
C ALA A 480 7.81 10.70 21.38
N ALA A 481 8.83 10.45 22.21
CA ALA A 481 9.43 9.14 22.36
C ALA A 481 9.75 8.87 23.84
N TYR A 482 9.60 7.61 24.21
CA TYR A 482 10.03 7.05 25.47
C TYR A 482 10.93 5.86 25.21
N LEU A 483 12.16 5.91 25.74
CA LEU A 483 13.13 4.82 25.60
C LEU A 483 13.67 4.42 26.96
N ARG A 484 14.06 3.16 27.08
CA ARG A 484 14.65 2.67 28.31
C ARG A 484 15.68 1.57 28.06
N LEU A 485 16.73 1.54 28.87
CA LEU A 485 17.74 0.50 28.90
C LEU A 485 17.37 -0.62 29.86
N ARG A 486 17.69 -1.85 29.49
CA ARG A 486 17.66 -3.02 30.37
C ARG A 486 19.02 -3.19 31.03
N LYS A 487 19.03 -3.43 32.33
CA LYS A 487 20.26 -3.65 33.11
C LYS A 487 21.34 -2.61 32.78
N PRO A 488 21.07 -1.32 33.02
CA PRO A 488 22.07 -0.26 32.82
C PRO A 488 23.27 -0.46 33.76
N LEU A 489 24.39 0.13 33.42
CA LEU A 489 25.53 0.21 34.32
C LEU A 489 25.18 1.14 35.50
N PRO A 490 25.83 0.97 36.69
CA PRO A 490 25.74 1.97 37.74
C PRO A 490 26.09 3.36 37.18
N GLU A 491 25.31 4.36 37.54
CA GLU A 491 25.47 5.76 37.05
C GLU A 491 25.09 6.01 35.58
N GLN A 492 24.71 4.98 34.82
CA GLN A 492 24.19 5.16 33.46
C GLN A 492 22.71 5.57 33.52
N GLU A 493 22.35 6.64 32.80
CA GLU A 493 20.96 7.01 32.62
C GLU A 493 20.21 5.89 31.89
N ASP A 494 19.12 5.40 32.47
CA ASP A 494 18.36 4.25 31.96
C ASP A 494 17.07 4.62 31.25
N LYS A 495 16.68 5.90 31.26
CA LYS A 495 15.39 6.36 30.80
C LYS A 495 15.51 7.69 30.07
N TYR A 496 14.95 7.73 28.85
CA TYR A 496 14.94 8.91 28.00
C TYR A 496 13.50 9.26 27.61
N ASN A 497 13.14 10.53 27.74
CA ASN A 497 11.87 11.08 27.30
C ASN A 497 12.17 12.25 26.37
N LEU A 498 11.82 12.09 25.10
CA LEU A 498 11.93 13.15 24.12
C LEU A 498 10.53 13.60 23.72
N ALA A 499 10.31 14.91 23.70
CA ALA A 499 9.06 15.48 23.24
C ALA A 499 9.35 16.79 22.49
N SER A 500 8.67 17.00 21.40
CA SER A 500 8.80 18.22 20.59
C SER A 500 7.50 18.56 19.88
N PHE A 501 7.40 19.80 19.49
CA PHE A 501 6.36 20.30 18.61
C PHE A 501 6.97 21.27 17.60
N GLY A 502 6.25 21.55 16.54
CA GLY A 502 6.76 22.46 15.53
C GLY A 502 5.84 22.65 14.35
N ILE A 503 6.38 23.33 13.36
CA ILE A 503 5.71 23.59 12.07
C ILE A 503 6.62 23.14 10.95
N GLY A 504 6.01 22.84 9.80
CA GLY A 504 6.78 22.48 8.63
C GLY A 504 6.05 22.79 7.32
N ALA A 505 6.78 22.62 6.25
CA ALA A 505 6.28 22.78 4.89
C ALA A 505 6.77 21.61 4.02
N SER A 506 5.87 21.08 3.20
CA SER A 506 6.19 20.13 2.15
C SER A 506 5.89 20.79 0.81
N LEU A 507 6.90 20.89 -0.03
CA LEU A 507 6.87 21.53 -1.34
C LEU A 507 7.23 20.49 -2.39
N ARG A 508 6.36 20.30 -3.39
CA ARG A 508 6.64 19.43 -4.53
C ARG A 508 6.66 20.27 -5.80
N PHE A 509 7.78 20.22 -6.49
CA PHE A 509 8.02 20.93 -7.74
C PHE A 509 7.94 19.96 -8.92
N GLY A 510 6.87 20.04 -9.69
CA GLY A 510 6.56 19.07 -10.72
C GLY A 510 6.44 17.65 -10.16
N ASP A 511 6.92 16.67 -10.93
CA ASP A 511 6.78 15.26 -10.59
C ASP A 511 8.02 14.69 -9.88
N HIS A 512 9.13 15.41 -9.85
CA HIS A 512 10.42 14.84 -9.49
C HIS A 512 11.10 15.44 -8.26
N LEU A 513 10.87 16.72 -7.94
CA LEU A 513 11.60 17.40 -6.87
C LEU A 513 10.69 17.67 -5.67
N GLN A 514 11.14 17.28 -4.49
CA GLN A 514 10.45 17.52 -3.23
C GLN A 514 11.40 18.20 -2.23
N LEU A 515 10.88 19.20 -1.53
CA LEU A 515 11.56 19.86 -0.41
C LEU A 515 10.66 19.80 0.81
N ARG A 516 11.17 19.25 1.90
CA ARG A 516 10.55 19.28 3.21
C ARG A 516 11.38 20.15 4.14
N LEU A 517 10.70 21.00 4.87
CA LEU A 517 11.29 21.91 5.86
C LEU A 517 10.56 21.71 7.16
N ASP A 518 11.29 21.52 8.25
CA ASP A 518 10.75 21.35 9.60
C ASP A 518 11.45 22.31 10.56
N TYR A 519 10.69 23.01 11.39
CA TYR A 519 11.21 23.77 12.52
C TYR A 519 10.66 23.16 13.79
N GLY A 520 11.51 22.42 14.50
CA GLY A 520 11.15 21.64 15.67
C GLY A 520 11.66 22.29 16.94
N TYR A 521 10.78 22.37 17.95
CA TYR A 521 11.08 22.94 19.25
C TYR A 521 11.09 21.80 20.30
N PRO A 522 12.25 21.46 20.90
CA PRO A 522 12.34 20.46 21.96
C PRO A 522 11.62 20.95 23.21
N TYR A 523 10.74 20.14 23.76
CA TYR A 523 10.00 20.44 24.99
C TYR A 523 10.71 19.90 26.24
N SER A 524 11.54 18.87 26.08
CA SER A 524 12.32 18.24 27.15
C SER A 524 13.80 18.23 26.79
N ASP A 525 14.68 18.22 27.80
CA ASP A 525 16.11 18.01 27.58
C ASP A 525 16.35 16.58 27.05
N GLY A 526 17.18 16.46 26.03
CA GLY A 526 17.76 15.22 25.55
C GLY A 526 19.19 15.05 26.08
N PRO A 527 19.84 13.92 25.78
CA PRO A 527 21.24 13.71 26.14
C PRO A 527 22.20 14.77 25.63
N THR A 528 21.96 15.31 24.46
CA THR A 528 22.82 16.30 23.80
C THR A 528 22.07 17.61 23.52
N THR A 529 20.80 17.51 23.09
CA THR A 529 19.96 18.67 22.76
C THR A 529 19.29 19.20 24.01
N SER A 530 19.48 20.48 24.32
CA SER A 530 18.77 21.15 25.42
C SER A 530 17.34 21.51 25.01
N LYS A 531 16.40 21.49 25.98
CA LYS A 531 15.11 22.11 25.77
C LYS A 531 15.32 23.58 25.38
N ASP A 532 14.38 24.16 24.67
CA ASP A 532 14.43 25.53 24.19
C ASP A 532 15.53 25.82 23.12
N ASP A 533 16.20 24.76 22.59
CA ASP A 533 17.15 24.88 21.48
C ASP A 533 16.50 24.34 20.18
N PRO A 534 15.75 25.19 19.44
CA PRO A 534 15.01 24.72 18.28
C PRO A 534 15.92 24.39 17.10
N ARG A 535 15.55 23.38 16.35
CA ARG A 535 16.30 22.94 15.17
C ARG A 535 15.51 23.13 13.90
N PHE A 536 16.21 23.58 12.88
CA PHE A 536 15.71 23.63 11.51
C PHE A 536 16.25 22.43 10.73
N ASN A 537 15.33 21.61 10.19
CA ASN A 537 15.67 20.50 9.35
C ASN A 537 15.18 20.73 7.92
N PHE A 538 15.94 20.26 6.95
CA PHE A 538 15.51 20.23 5.55
C PHE A 538 15.82 18.86 4.92
N ASN A 539 14.97 18.48 3.97
CA ASN A 539 15.21 17.33 3.10
C ASN A 539 14.82 17.71 1.66
N LEU A 540 15.80 17.81 0.81
CA LEU A 540 15.66 18.02 -0.63
C LEU A 540 15.82 16.66 -1.32
N SER A 541 14.80 16.18 -2.00
CA SER A 541 14.83 14.87 -2.67
C SER A 541 14.33 14.95 -4.10
N THR A 542 14.89 14.09 -4.94
CA THR A 542 14.47 13.91 -6.33
C THR A 542 14.32 12.43 -6.66
N SER A 543 13.36 12.10 -7.53
CA SER A 543 13.12 10.73 -7.98
C SER A 543 12.70 10.69 -9.44
N TYR A 544 13.17 9.64 -10.14
CA TYR A 544 12.86 9.33 -11.54
C TYR A 544 12.26 7.93 -11.66
#